data_d7a83571ed9378a68ed4ab55a3dd250d
#
_entry.id   d7a83571ed9378a68ed4ab55a3dd250d
#
_cell.length_a   1.000
_cell.length_b   1.000
_cell.length_c   1.000
_cell.angle_alpha   90.00
_cell.angle_beta   90.00
_cell.angle_gamma   90.00
#
_symmetry.space_group_name_H-M   'P 1'
#
loop_
_entity.id
_entity.type
_entity.pdbx_description
1 polymer ?
#
loop_
_entity_poly.entity_id
_entity_poly.type
_entity_poly.pdbx_seq_one_letter_code
_entity_poly.pdbx_strand_id
1 'polypeptide(L)'
;MTFDSLTFVVFLAAIFGGYWSVRSWTARKVFLLAASYLFYAAWNPFFVLLIIATTGFDWLASHWMDRAQHPSYRKAILASSIAINLGALGFFKYAQFFSDNAVDLLHVFGINFEPVSLGILLPVGISFYTFESLSYVIDVYRRRIAVSKSLLDYGLYVTFFPHLVAGPILRYGDFSPQCAQAKTWASAEVGKGLALFVYGLALKVCLADLVFAPVVDRVFAPGVAAGFGESWLGAASFSLQAYCDFAGYSLCAIGVALMFGFRFPMNFESPFGSVGMAELWTRWHMSLASWIRDYVFLPLGGYRRGRLRGEANLLFAFLLVGLWHGAAWTFVVWGGLQGVFICAEHLVKRYVWDFGKVGNRFGRAALAVATFGMFSIAAVFFRAHSFGQGTAILASMFVPGVHSALVPFSEAIVALVLGACVVGSHILFGHLRRWDWLDRWSFAPRAASITLALAAVVFSPGFNPAFIYFQF
;
A
#
# COMPACT_ATOMS: atom_id res chain seq x y z
N MET A 1 -0.41 -6.13 -16.74
CA MET A 1 -1.25 -4.95 -17.12
C MET A 1 -1.30 -4.00 -15.92
N THR A 2 -1.00 -2.72 -16.11
CA THR A 2 -1.14 -1.66 -15.11
C THR A 2 -2.39 -0.84 -15.42
N PHE A 3 -3.02 -0.21 -14.42
CA PHE A 3 -4.29 0.53 -14.59
C PHE A 3 -4.21 1.71 -15.57
N ASP A 4 -3.04 2.27 -15.74
CA ASP A 4 -2.71 3.38 -16.65
C ASP A 4 -2.38 2.93 -18.08
N SER A 5 -2.38 1.62 -18.37
CA SER A 5 -2.10 1.07 -19.70
C SER A 5 -3.36 1.02 -20.58
N LEU A 6 -3.22 1.30 -21.86
CA LEU A 6 -4.30 1.12 -22.84
C LEU A 6 -4.81 -0.34 -22.85
N THR A 7 -3.90 -1.31 -22.66
CA THR A 7 -4.25 -2.73 -22.54
C THR A 7 -5.23 -2.97 -21.39
N PHE A 8 -5.04 -2.29 -20.24
CA PHE A 8 -5.97 -2.39 -19.14
C PHE A 8 -7.33 -1.76 -19.45
N VAL A 9 -7.35 -0.61 -20.12
CA VAL A 9 -8.61 0.06 -20.50
C VAL A 9 -9.43 -0.84 -21.42
N VAL A 10 -8.80 -1.47 -22.43
CA VAL A 10 -9.45 -2.43 -23.33
C VAL A 10 -9.94 -3.66 -22.56
N PHE A 11 -9.10 -4.21 -21.69
CA PHE A 11 -9.45 -5.32 -20.81
C PHE A 11 -10.67 -4.96 -19.94
N LEU A 12 -10.63 -3.81 -19.25
CA LEU A 12 -11.72 -3.36 -18.39
C LEU A 12 -13.02 -3.20 -19.18
N ALA A 13 -12.98 -2.57 -20.34
CA ALA A 13 -14.15 -2.40 -21.19
C ALA A 13 -14.78 -3.75 -21.61
N ALA A 14 -13.95 -4.72 -22.02
CA ALA A 14 -14.40 -6.05 -22.41
C ALA A 14 -14.99 -6.81 -21.20
N ILE A 15 -14.31 -6.79 -20.04
CA ILE A 15 -14.78 -7.47 -18.84
C ILE A 15 -16.06 -6.82 -18.29
N PHE A 16 -16.13 -5.49 -18.30
CA PHE A 16 -17.31 -4.75 -17.86
C PHE A 16 -18.54 -5.07 -18.73
N GLY A 17 -18.39 -5.02 -20.05
CA GLY A 17 -19.47 -5.39 -20.99
C GLY A 17 -19.91 -6.84 -20.84
N GLY A 18 -18.94 -7.77 -20.77
CA GLY A 18 -19.22 -9.20 -20.57
C GLY A 18 -19.94 -9.48 -19.23
N TYR A 19 -19.45 -8.91 -18.14
CA TYR A 19 -20.04 -9.08 -16.81
C TYR A 19 -21.51 -8.65 -16.73
N TRP A 20 -21.85 -7.48 -17.28
CA TRP A 20 -23.22 -6.99 -17.25
C TRP A 20 -24.15 -7.67 -18.25
N SER A 21 -23.60 -8.32 -19.30
CA SER A 21 -24.38 -9.14 -20.26
C SER A 21 -24.79 -10.50 -19.69
N VAL A 22 -24.04 -11.03 -18.73
CA VAL A 22 -24.34 -12.33 -18.09
C VAL A 22 -25.47 -12.16 -17.08
N ARG A 23 -26.52 -13.02 -17.16
CA ARG A 23 -27.69 -12.94 -16.27
C ARG A 23 -27.49 -13.65 -14.93
N SER A 24 -26.86 -14.82 -14.94
CA SER A 24 -26.66 -15.65 -13.75
C SER A 24 -25.61 -15.06 -12.82
N TRP A 25 -25.93 -14.89 -11.53
CA TRP A 25 -24.99 -14.38 -10.54
C TRP A 25 -23.74 -15.29 -10.37
N THR A 26 -23.96 -16.60 -10.31
CA THR A 26 -22.85 -17.55 -10.25
C THR A 26 -21.96 -17.46 -11.50
N ALA A 27 -22.56 -17.37 -12.69
CA ALA A 27 -21.79 -17.22 -13.92
C ALA A 27 -20.99 -15.89 -13.96
N ARG A 28 -21.53 -14.80 -13.42
CA ARG A 28 -20.79 -13.53 -13.27
C ARG A 28 -19.58 -13.70 -12.35
N LYS A 29 -19.71 -14.40 -11.24
CA LYS A 29 -18.58 -14.67 -10.34
C LYS A 29 -17.52 -15.53 -10.99
N VAL A 30 -17.92 -16.58 -11.74
CA VAL A 30 -16.98 -17.42 -12.53
C VAL A 30 -16.27 -16.56 -13.57
N PHE A 31 -17.01 -15.70 -14.27
CA PHE A 31 -16.45 -14.79 -15.26
C PHE A 31 -15.42 -13.81 -14.64
N LEU A 32 -15.73 -13.22 -13.48
CA LEU A 32 -14.79 -12.35 -12.76
C LEU A 32 -13.55 -13.11 -12.28
N LEU A 33 -13.71 -14.34 -11.80
CA LEU A 33 -12.57 -15.17 -11.39
C LEU A 33 -11.66 -15.51 -12.58
N ALA A 34 -12.25 -15.91 -13.71
CA ALA A 34 -11.50 -16.16 -14.93
C ALA A 34 -10.79 -14.90 -15.44
N ALA A 35 -11.48 -13.75 -15.43
CA ALA A 35 -10.90 -12.45 -15.77
C ALA A 35 -9.72 -12.08 -14.84
N SER A 36 -9.83 -12.39 -13.54
CA SER A 36 -8.76 -12.14 -12.57
C SER A 36 -7.53 -13.00 -12.84
N TYR A 37 -7.72 -14.26 -13.17
CA TYR A 37 -6.61 -15.13 -13.57
C TYR A 37 -5.99 -14.69 -14.90
N LEU A 38 -6.80 -14.26 -15.87
CA LEU A 38 -6.31 -13.69 -17.13
C LEU A 38 -5.49 -12.41 -16.90
N PHE A 39 -5.98 -11.52 -16.04
CA PHE A 39 -5.27 -10.30 -15.66
C PHE A 39 -3.90 -10.61 -15.04
N TYR A 40 -3.84 -11.60 -14.16
CA TYR A 40 -2.61 -12.03 -13.50
C TYR A 40 -1.67 -12.76 -14.48
N ALA A 41 -2.20 -13.64 -15.33
CA ALA A 41 -1.46 -14.36 -16.35
C ALA A 41 -0.79 -13.43 -17.37
N ALA A 42 -1.36 -12.26 -17.64
CA ALA A 42 -0.77 -11.26 -18.52
C ALA A 42 0.58 -10.71 -18.00
N TRP A 43 0.90 -10.90 -16.74
CA TRP A 43 2.24 -10.63 -16.20
C TRP A 43 3.11 -11.89 -16.28
N ASN A 44 2.67 -13.01 -15.68
CA ASN A 44 3.33 -14.30 -15.78
C ASN A 44 2.34 -15.45 -15.54
N PRO A 45 2.07 -16.30 -16.55
CA PRO A 45 1.07 -17.37 -16.43
C PRO A 45 1.44 -18.45 -15.40
N PHE A 46 2.73 -18.70 -15.15
CA PHE A 46 3.15 -19.73 -14.19
C PHE A 46 2.76 -19.38 -12.74
N PHE A 47 2.74 -18.09 -12.40
CA PHE A 47 2.34 -17.68 -11.04
C PHE A 47 0.83 -17.77 -10.78
N VAL A 48 0.01 -17.93 -11.82
CA VAL A 48 -1.41 -18.30 -11.66
C VAL A 48 -1.53 -19.64 -10.94
N LEU A 49 -0.66 -20.60 -11.23
CA LEU A 49 -0.65 -21.89 -10.53
C LEU A 49 -0.31 -21.75 -9.05
N LEU A 50 0.61 -20.86 -8.71
CA LEU A 50 0.97 -20.59 -7.32
C LEU A 50 -0.23 -20.04 -6.54
N ILE A 51 -0.91 -19.03 -7.09
CA ILE A 51 -2.05 -18.43 -6.40
C ILE A 51 -3.24 -19.39 -6.32
N ILE A 52 -3.48 -20.22 -7.33
CA ILE A 52 -4.50 -21.29 -7.28
C ILE A 52 -4.16 -22.31 -6.21
N ALA A 53 -2.89 -22.76 -6.15
CA ALA A 53 -2.45 -23.75 -5.19
C ALA A 53 -2.57 -23.25 -3.74
N THR A 54 -2.08 -22.04 -3.44
CA THR A 54 -2.16 -21.45 -2.10
C THR A 54 -3.61 -21.17 -1.71
N THR A 55 -4.42 -20.60 -2.62
CA THR A 55 -5.85 -20.36 -2.40
C THR A 55 -6.62 -21.68 -2.13
N GLY A 56 -6.39 -22.70 -2.95
CA GLY A 56 -7.01 -24.01 -2.77
C GLY A 56 -6.61 -24.66 -1.46
N PHE A 57 -5.32 -24.60 -1.11
CA PHE A 57 -4.82 -25.13 0.15
C PHE A 57 -5.46 -24.44 1.37
N ASP A 58 -5.51 -23.12 1.39
CA ASP A 58 -6.08 -22.37 2.52
C ASP A 58 -7.59 -22.60 2.68
N TRP A 59 -8.30 -22.76 1.56
CA TRP A 59 -9.70 -23.14 1.60
C TRP A 59 -9.90 -24.55 2.20
N LEU A 60 -9.11 -25.55 1.78
CA LEU A 60 -9.13 -26.89 2.34
C LEU A 60 -8.70 -26.91 3.82
N ALA A 61 -7.62 -26.22 4.15
CA ALA A 61 -7.12 -26.10 5.52
C ALA A 61 -8.17 -25.50 6.46
N SER A 62 -8.91 -24.49 6.00
CA SER A 62 -10.00 -23.90 6.78
C SER A 62 -11.13 -24.91 7.06
N HIS A 63 -11.48 -25.77 6.09
CA HIS A 63 -12.49 -26.82 6.28
C HIS A 63 -12.00 -27.94 7.19
N TRP A 64 -10.75 -28.37 7.07
CA TRP A 64 -10.16 -29.35 7.99
C TRP A 64 -10.10 -28.79 9.40
N MET A 65 -9.75 -27.53 9.57
CA MET A 65 -9.69 -26.85 10.85
C MET A 65 -11.07 -26.71 11.51
N ASP A 66 -12.12 -26.46 10.72
CA ASP A 66 -13.49 -26.36 11.21
C ASP A 66 -14.03 -27.70 11.70
N ARG A 67 -13.70 -28.81 10.98
CA ARG A 67 -14.08 -30.19 11.35
C ARG A 67 -13.25 -30.78 12.48
N ALA A 68 -12.05 -30.22 12.72
CA ALA A 68 -11.15 -30.77 13.75
C ALA A 68 -11.68 -30.50 15.15
N GLN A 69 -11.93 -31.56 15.88
CA GLN A 69 -12.42 -31.49 17.27
C GLN A 69 -11.28 -31.20 18.27
N HIS A 70 -10.08 -31.69 17.99
CA HIS A 70 -8.94 -31.55 18.90
C HIS A 70 -8.21 -30.23 18.68
N PRO A 71 -7.96 -29.41 19.74
CA PRO A 71 -7.30 -28.11 19.61
C PRO A 71 -5.90 -28.17 18.98
N SER A 72 -5.15 -29.27 19.24
CA SER A 72 -3.80 -29.44 18.66
C SER A 72 -3.84 -29.63 17.16
N TYR A 73 -4.83 -30.33 16.60
CA TYR A 73 -5.00 -30.47 15.15
C TYR A 73 -5.36 -29.11 14.51
N ARG A 74 -6.25 -28.34 15.13
CA ARG A 74 -6.58 -27.01 14.67
C ARG A 74 -5.34 -26.13 14.60
N LYS A 75 -4.49 -26.17 15.64
CA LYS A 75 -3.24 -25.40 15.70
C LYS A 75 -2.23 -25.89 14.66
N ALA A 76 -2.11 -27.19 14.43
CA ALA A 76 -1.20 -27.75 13.43
C ALA A 76 -1.61 -27.33 12.01
N ILE A 77 -2.91 -27.38 11.68
CA ILE A 77 -3.44 -26.95 10.38
C ILE A 77 -3.21 -25.44 10.18
N LEU A 78 -3.46 -24.60 11.19
CA LEU A 78 -3.15 -23.18 11.14
C LEU A 78 -1.66 -22.95 10.88
N ALA A 79 -0.80 -23.65 11.63
CA ALA A 79 0.65 -23.53 11.49
C ALA A 79 1.13 -23.95 10.09
N SER A 80 0.55 -25.00 9.50
CA SER A 80 0.90 -25.41 8.13
C SER A 80 0.49 -24.37 7.09
N SER A 81 -0.71 -23.76 7.21
CA SER A 81 -1.13 -22.69 6.31
C SER A 81 -0.23 -21.46 6.44
N ILE A 82 0.09 -21.04 7.67
CA ILE A 82 1.02 -19.94 7.90
C ILE A 82 2.40 -20.27 7.30
N ALA A 83 2.91 -21.47 7.50
CA ALA A 83 4.22 -21.89 7.00
C ALA A 83 4.27 -21.92 5.47
N ILE A 84 3.22 -22.38 4.79
CA ILE A 84 3.15 -22.41 3.32
C ILE A 84 3.10 -20.99 2.77
N ASN A 85 2.22 -20.14 3.31
CA ASN A 85 2.06 -18.76 2.83
C ASN A 85 3.31 -17.91 3.10
N LEU A 86 3.84 -17.95 4.33
CA LEU A 86 5.07 -17.21 4.66
C LEU A 86 6.31 -17.85 4.05
N GLY A 87 6.32 -19.17 3.83
CA GLY A 87 7.40 -19.87 3.13
C GLY A 87 7.47 -19.47 1.66
N ALA A 88 6.33 -19.41 0.98
CA ALA A 88 6.27 -18.89 -0.40
C ALA A 88 6.73 -17.43 -0.46
N LEU A 89 6.20 -16.56 0.41
CA LEU A 89 6.63 -15.17 0.49
C LEU A 89 8.13 -15.07 0.83
N GLY A 90 8.62 -15.88 1.75
CA GLY A 90 10.02 -15.97 2.17
C GLY A 90 10.94 -16.36 1.02
N PHE A 91 10.55 -17.37 0.27
CA PHE A 91 11.33 -17.82 -0.89
C PHE A 91 11.37 -16.76 -2.00
N PHE A 92 10.23 -16.27 -2.44
CA PHE A 92 10.19 -15.38 -3.59
C PHE A 92 10.70 -13.96 -3.28
N LYS A 93 10.49 -13.46 -2.07
CA LYS A 93 10.84 -12.07 -1.71
C LYS A 93 12.15 -11.95 -0.94
N TYR A 94 12.48 -12.91 -0.06
CA TYR A 94 13.57 -12.74 0.90
C TYR A 94 14.75 -13.69 0.71
N ALA A 95 14.67 -14.70 -0.17
CA ALA A 95 15.76 -15.68 -0.32
C ALA A 95 17.08 -15.02 -0.72
N GLN A 96 17.07 -14.08 -1.69
CA GLN A 96 18.26 -13.36 -2.08
C GLN A 96 18.81 -12.51 -0.93
N PHE A 97 17.95 -11.77 -0.22
CA PHE A 97 18.35 -10.96 0.93
C PHE A 97 19.00 -11.80 2.03
N PHE A 98 18.46 -12.97 2.37
CA PHE A 98 19.07 -13.85 3.34
C PHE A 98 20.38 -14.47 2.86
N SER A 99 20.46 -14.81 1.56
CA SER A 99 21.69 -15.29 0.95
C SER A 99 22.80 -14.25 1.03
N ASP A 100 22.53 -13.01 0.63
CA ASP A 100 23.51 -11.92 0.65
C ASP A 100 24.01 -11.62 2.07
N ASN A 101 23.07 -11.51 3.04
CA ASN A 101 23.45 -11.31 4.45
C ASN A 101 24.23 -12.49 5.04
N ALA A 102 23.96 -13.72 4.60
CA ALA A 102 24.74 -14.88 5.04
C ALA A 102 26.17 -14.82 4.50
N VAL A 103 26.34 -14.41 3.23
CA VAL A 103 27.66 -14.20 2.62
C VAL A 103 28.43 -13.09 3.35
N ASP A 104 27.76 -11.94 3.61
CA ASP A 104 28.37 -10.84 4.35
C ASP A 104 28.84 -11.29 5.75
N LEU A 105 28.03 -12.10 6.44
CA LEU A 105 28.39 -12.66 7.74
C LEU A 105 29.59 -13.60 7.64
N LEU A 106 29.67 -14.46 6.61
CA LEU A 106 30.83 -15.35 6.38
C LEU A 106 32.11 -14.55 6.14
N HIS A 107 32.03 -13.43 5.39
CA HIS A 107 33.15 -12.52 5.18
C HIS A 107 33.70 -11.93 6.50
N VAL A 108 32.82 -11.58 7.45
CA VAL A 108 33.22 -11.10 8.78
C VAL A 108 34.07 -12.16 9.52
N PHE A 109 33.78 -13.45 9.28
CA PHE A 109 34.57 -14.57 9.85
C PHE A 109 35.78 -14.96 8.99
N GLY A 110 36.13 -14.18 7.95
CA GLY A 110 37.27 -14.44 7.07
C GLY A 110 37.05 -15.57 6.05
N ILE A 111 35.79 -16.02 5.88
CA ILE A 111 35.42 -17.04 4.91
C ILE A 111 34.98 -16.33 3.63
N ASN A 112 35.80 -16.37 2.58
CA ASN A 112 35.51 -15.78 1.29
C ASN A 112 34.55 -16.70 0.51
N PHE A 113 33.31 -16.23 0.35
CA PHE A 113 32.27 -16.90 -0.44
C PHE A 113 31.72 -15.90 -1.46
N GLU A 114 31.61 -16.31 -2.72
CA GLU A 114 31.03 -15.47 -3.79
C GLU A 114 29.50 -15.44 -3.66
N PRO A 115 28.87 -14.24 -3.65
CA PRO A 115 27.40 -14.14 -3.61
C PRO A 115 26.79 -14.74 -4.88
N VAL A 116 25.83 -15.64 -4.71
CA VAL A 116 25.11 -16.27 -5.81
C VAL A 116 23.83 -15.53 -6.10
N SER A 117 23.66 -15.04 -7.33
CA SER A 117 22.37 -14.52 -7.78
C SER A 117 21.40 -15.68 -7.99
N LEU A 118 20.35 -15.74 -7.21
CA LEU A 118 19.33 -16.80 -7.29
C LEU A 118 18.38 -16.63 -8.49
N GLY A 119 18.36 -15.46 -9.12
CA GLY A 119 17.51 -15.19 -10.30
C GLY A 119 16.00 -15.36 -10.03
N ILE A 120 15.58 -15.22 -8.78
CA ILE A 120 14.19 -15.44 -8.37
C ILE A 120 13.35 -14.26 -8.83
N LEU A 121 12.35 -14.54 -9.69
CA LEU A 121 11.38 -13.54 -10.11
C LEU A 121 10.29 -13.40 -9.03
N LEU A 122 10.10 -12.19 -8.51
CA LEU A 122 9.10 -11.91 -7.48
C LEU A 122 7.68 -11.91 -8.07
N PRO A 123 6.75 -12.77 -7.60
CA PRO A 123 5.35 -12.73 -8.05
C PRO A 123 4.68 -11.43 -7.62
N VAL A 124 4.16 -10.65 -8.57
CA VAL A 124 3.46 -9.40 -8.30
C VAL A 124 2.25 -9.67 -7.40
N GLY A 125 2.08 -8.85 -6.37
CA GLY A 125 0.95 -8.99 -5.43
C GLY A 125 1.11 -10.10 -4.38
N ILE A 126 2.20 -10.90 -4.38
CA ILE A 126 2.36 -12.00 -3.42
C ILE A 126 2.19 -11.55 -1.97
N SER A 127 2.70 -10.39 -1.61
CA SER A 127 2.56 -9.82 -0.26
C SER A 127 1.10 -9.51 0.10
N PHE A 128 0.30 -9.04 -0.86
CA PHE A 128 -1.11 -8.67 -0.66
C PHE A 128 -1.98 -9.91 -0.48
N TYR A 129 -1.97 -10.84 -1.43
CA TYR A 129 -2.80 -12.04 -1.31
C TYR A 129 -2.36 -12.97 -0.17
N THR A 130 -1.07 -12.98 0.20
CA THR A 130 -0.60 -13.67 1.40
C THR A 130 -1.25 -13.09 2.66
N PHE A 131 -1.33 -11.77 2.81
CA PHE A 131 -1.96 -11.14 3.96
C PHE A 131 -3.47 -11.38 4.01
N GLU A 132 -4.14 -11.40 2.86
CA GLU A 132 -5.56 -11.74 2.77
C GLU A 132 -5.81 -13.19 3.20
N SER A 133 -5.08 -14.13 2.61
CA SER A 133 -5.16 -15.55 2.97
C SER A 133 -4.87 -15.79 4.44
N LEU A 134 -3.77 -15.23 4.98
CA LEU A 134 -3.43 -15.36 6.40
C LEU A 134 -4.53 -14.79 7.30
N SER A 135 -5.10 -13.62 6.94
CA SER A 135 -6.19 -13.05 7.73
C SER A 135 -7.40 -13.96 7.80
N TYR A 136 -7.78 -14.57 6.66
CA TYR A 136 -8.89 -15.52 6.59
C TYR A 136 -8.65 -16.75 7.46
N VAL A 137 -7.52 -17.44 7.30
CA VAL A 137 -7.23 -18.67 8.04
C VAL A 137 -7.13 -18.41 9.54
N ILE A 138 -6.49 -17.30 9.95
CA ILE A 138 -6.39 -16.90 11.36
C ILE A 138 -7.78 -16.56 11.92
N ASP A 139 -8.64 -15.89 11.20
CA ASP A 139 -9.97 -15.52 11.68
C ASP A 139 -10.91 -16.73 11.77
N VAL A 140 -10.80 -17.71 10.87
CA VAL A 140 -11.46 -19.01 10.99
C VAL A 140 -10.96 -19.77 12.23
N TYR A 141 -9.64 -19.81 12.45
CA TYR A 141 -9.07 -20.42 13.65
C TYR A 141 -9.60 -19.77 14.93
N ARG A 142 -9.68 -18.43 14.96
CA ARG A 142 -10.22 -17.66 16.10
C ARG A 142 -11.74 -17.71 16.21
N ARG A 143 -12.43 -18.38 15.29
CA ARG A 143 -13.90 -18.45 15.21
C ARG A 143 -14.56 -17.07 15.10
N ARG A 144 -13.88 -16.10 14.49
CA ARG A 144 -14.42 -14.76 14.21
C ARG A 144 -15.32 -14.75 12.98
N ILE A 145 -15.01 -15.62 12.03
CA ILE A 145 -15.78 -15.81 10.80
C ILE A 145 -16.04 -17.30 10.58
N ALA A 146 -17.13 -17.61 9.88
CA ALA A 146 -17.42 -18.96 9.41
C ALA A 146 -16.53 -19.32 8.21
N VAL A 147 -16.30 -20.63 8.02
CA VAL A 147 -15.59 -21.13 6.85
C VAL A 147 -16.37 -20.82 5.57
N SER A 148 -15.66 -20.42 4.52
CA SER A 148 -16.23 -20.19 3.21
C SER A 148 -16.79 -21.49 2.62
N LYS A 149 -18.09 -21.54 2.42
CA LYS A 149 -18.75 -22.71 1.81
C LYS A 149 -18.46 -22.84 0.30
N SER A 150 -18.05 -21.75 -0.35
CA SER A 150 -17.86 -21.67 -1.79
C SER A 150 -16.39 -21.39 -2.10
N LEU A 151 -15.72 -22.33 -2.77
CA LEU A 151 -14.37 -22.13 -3.31
C LEU A 151 -14.34 -20.98 -4.33
N LEU A 152 -15.42 -20.79 -5.09
CA LEU A 152 -15.55 -19.70 -6.04
C LEU A 152 -15.53 -18.34 -5.34
N ASP A 153 -16.27 -18.18 -4.23
CA ASP A 153 -16.34 -16.92 -3.49
C ASP A 153 -15.03 -16.64 -2.74
N TYR A 154 -14.39 -17.67 -2.23
CA TYR A 154 -13.08 -17.56 -1.60
C TYR A 154 -11.97 -17.25 -2.64
N GLY A 155 -11.99 -17.94 -3.77
CA GLY A 155 -11.07 -17.66 -4.87
C GLY A 155 -11.22 -16.22 -5.37
N LEU A 156 -12.46 -15.75 -5.56
CA LEU A 156 -12.72 -14.37 -5.96
C LEU A 156 -12.23 -13.36 -4.89
N TYR A 157 -12.40 -13.66 -3.60
CA TYR A 157 -11.87 -12.84 -2.52
C TYR A 157 -10.35 -12.66 -2.60
N VAL A 158 -9.61 -13.73 -2.85
CA VAL A 158 -8.13 -13.68 -2.89
C VAL A 158 -7.61 -13.08 -4.20
N THR A 159 -8.33 -13.29 -5.33
CA THR A 159 -7.76 -13.03 -6.65
C THR A 159 -8.47 -11.94 -7.45
N PHE A 160 -9.48 -11.28 -6.90
CA PHE A 160 -10.26 -10.30 -7.65
C PHE A 160 -9.35 -9.17 -8.18
N PHE A 161 -9.24 -9.08 -9.50
CA PHE A 161 -8.22 -8.30 -10.20
C PHE A 161 -8.08 -6.83 -9.78
N PRO A 162 -9.13 -6.12 -9.29
CA PRO A 162 -8.94 -4.72 -8.91
C PRO A 162 -7.99 -4.53 -7.72
N HIS A 163 -7.96 -5.47 -6.76
CA HIS A 163 -7.09 -5.35 -5.58
C HIS A 163 -5.89 -6.29 -5.57
N LEU A 164 -5.87 -7.28 -6.49
CA LEU A 164 -4.90 -8.39 -6.48
C LEU A 164 -3.44 -7.94 -6.45
N VAL A 165 -3.12 -6.84 -7.12
CA VAL A 165 -1.74 -6.38 -7.30
C VAL A 165 -1.34 -5.33 -6.28
N ALA A 166 -2.18 -4.33 -6.04
CA ALA A 166 -1.90 -3.21 -5.14
C ALA A 166 -3.18 -2.42 -4.81
N GLY A 167 -4.14 -3.05 -4.19
CA GLY A 167 -5.36 -2.41 -3.70
C GLY A 167 -5.38 -2.33 -2.18
N PRO A 168 -6.52 -1.99 -1.58
CA PRO A 168 -6.72 -2.20 -0.16
C PRO A 168 -6.66 -3.69 0.18
N ILE A 169 -5.98 -4.05 1.27
CA ILE A 169 -5.96 -5.43 1.80
C ILE A 169 -7.34 -5.72 2.38
N LEU A 170 -8.07 -6.61 1.72
CA LEU A 170 -9.44 -6.94 2.09
C LEU A 170 -9.51 -7.93 3.27
N ARG A 171 -10.65 -7.92 3.95
CA ARG A 171 -11.01 -8.95 4.92
C ARG A 171 -12.12 -9.82 4.34
N TYR A 172 -12.01 -11.14 4.53
CA TYR A 172 -13.04 -12.07 4.05
C TYR A 172 -14.41 -11.75 4.64
N GLY A 173 -14.48 -11.35 5.92
CA GLY A 173 -15.71 -10.97 6.59
C GLY A 173 -16.43 -9.78 5.95
N ASP A 174 -15.70 -8.85 5.33
CA ASP A 174 -16.26 -7.68 4.65
C ASP A 174 -16.61 -7.97 3.18
N PHE A 175 -15.88 -8.89 2.54
CA PHE A 175 -16.05 -9.23 1.13
C PHE A 175 -17.11 -10.31 0.90
N SER A 176 -17.13 -11.36 1.72
CA SER A 176 -18.01 -12.53 1.56
C SER A 176 -19.51 -12.19 1.52
N PRO A 177 -20.04 -11.28 2.37
CA PRO A 177 -21.46 -10.89 2.29
C PRO A 177 -21.82 -10.26 0.94
N GLN A 178 -20.86 -9.61 0.28
CA GLN A 178 -21.07 -9.01 -1.03
C GLN A 178 -21.15 -10.06 -2.15
N CYS A 179 -20.50 -11.21 -2.00
CA CYS A 179 -20.61 -12.36 -2.91
C CYS A 179 -21.95 -13.10 -2.77
N ALA A 180 -22.58 -13.04 -1.60
CA ALA A 180 -23.88 -13.68 -1.35
C ALA A 180 -25.06 -12.96 -2.06
N GLN A 181 -24.90 -11.68 -2.38
CA GLN A 181 -25.94 -10.85 -2.98
C GLN A 181 -25.67 -10.62 -4.47
N ALA A 182 -26.62 -11.01 -5.33
CA ALA A 182 -26.55 -10.72 -6.74
C ALA A 182 -26.52 -9.21 -7.00
N LYS A 183 -25.58 -8.76 -7.84
CA LYS A 183 -25.44 -7.36 -8.19
C LYS A 183 -26.38 -7.00 -9.33
N THR A 184 -26.99 -5.83 -9.23
CA THR A 184 -27.83 -5.24 -10.29
C THR A 184 -27.16 -3.96 -10.78
N TRP A 185 -27.50 -3.53 -11.98
CA TRP A 185 -27.02 -2.25 -12.51
C TRP A 185 -27.38 -1.07 -11.58
N ALA A 186 -28.57 -1.09 -11.01
CA ALA A 186 -29.03 -0.07 -10.07
C ALA A 186 -28.27 -0.08 -8.73
N SER A 187 -27.72 -1.24 -8.31
CA SER A 187 -26.93 -1.35 -7.09
C SER A 187 -25.44 -1.03 -7.28
N ALA A 188 -24.99 -0.94 -8.53
CA ALA A 188 -23.61 -0.57 -8.86
C ALA A 188 -23.49 0.95 -8.96
N GLU A 189 -22.45 1.48 -8.37
CA GLU A 189 -22.16 2.91 -8.38
C GLU A 189 -21.22 3.26 -9.56
N VAL A 190 -21.63 2.90 -10.81
CA VAL A 190 -20.77 2.96 -12.00
C VAL A 190 -20.19 4.37 -12.22
N GLY A 191 -21.03 5.42 -12.12
CA GLY A 191 -20.59 6.80 -12.31
C GLY A 191 -19.58 7.26 -11.24
N LYS A 192 -19.79 6.86 -9.98
CA LYS A 192 -18.84 7.13 -8.90
C LYS A 192 -17.55 6.31 -9.08
N GLY A 193 -17.69 5.05 -9.47
CA GLY A 193 -16.56 4.17 -9.76
C GLY A 193 -15.67 4.73 -10.87
N LEU A 194 -16.27 5.19 -11.96
CA LEU A 194 -15.52 5.83 -13.06
C LEU A 194 -14.82 7.12 -12.60
N ALA A 195 -15.50 7.95 -11.80
CA ALA A 195 -14.91 9.17 -11.26
C ALA A 195 -13.67 8.85 -10.40
N LEU A 196 -13.80 7.89 -9.48
CA LEU A 196 -12.66 7.47 -8.63
C LEU A 196 -11.51 6.89 -9.46
N PHE A 197 -11.82 6.11 -10.50
CA PHE A 197 -10.81 5.57 -11.42
C PHE A 197 -10.05 6.69 -12.12
N VAL A 198 -10.75 7.68 -12.69
CA VAL A 198 -10.12 8.80 -13.39
C VAL A 198 -9.31 9.69 -12.45
N TYR A 199 -9.82 10.01 -11.25
CA TYR A 199 -9.04 10.76 -10.25
C TYR A 199 -7.84 9.97 -9.76
N GLY A 200 -7.96 8.65 -9.60
CA GLY A 200 -6.84 7.78 -9.27
C GLY A 200 -5.74 7.83 -10.33
N LEU A 201 -6.12 7.75 -11.61
CA LEU A 201 -5.18 7.92 -12.72
C LEU A 201 -4.54 9.30 -12.72
N ALA A 202 -5.31 10.38 -12.48
CA ALA A 202 -4.75 11.73 -12.43
C ALA A 202 -3.73 11.90 -11.31
N LEU A 203 -3.98 11.34 -10.11
CA LEU A 203 -2.98 11.34 -9.04
C LEU A 203 -1.70 10.58 -9.44
N LYS A 204 -1.85 9.39 -10.05
CA LYS A 204 -0.72 8.55 -10.48
C LYS A 204 0.06 9.24 -11.60
N VAL A 205 -0.59 9.53 -12.72
CA VAL A 205 0.07 9.97 -13.95
C VAL A 205 0.52 11.43 -13.85
N CYS A 206 -0.38 12.32 -13.43
CA CYS A 206 -0.09 13.77 -13.48
C CYS A 206 0.75 14.25 -12.29
N LEU A 207 0.57 13.68 -11.09
CA LEU A 207 1.30 14.14 -9.92
C LEU A 207 2.49 13.24 -9.57
N ALA A 208 2.26 11.93 -9.37
CA ALA A 208 3.34 11.05 -8.96
C ALA A 208 4.42 10.93 -10.04
N ASP A 209 4.03 10.62 -11.28
CA ASP A 209 4.97 10.31 -12.35
C ASP A 209 5.54 11.56 -13.01
N LEU A 210 4.67 12.52 -13.32
CA LEU A 210 5.09 13.68 -14.13
C LEU A 210 5.75 14.80 -13.30
N VAL A 211 5.32 14.97 -12.04
CA VAL A 211 5.80 16.08 -11.19
C VAL A 211 6.84 15.62 -10.18
N PHE A 212 6.53 14.60 -9.39
CA PHE A 212 7.40 14.23 -8.25
C PHE A 212 8.51 13.26 -8.62
N ALA A 213 8.26 12.26 -9.48
CA ALA A 213 9.26 11.26 -9.85
C ALA A 213 10.54 11.86 -10.45
N PRO A 214 10.49 12.84 -11.40
CA PRO A 214 11.71 13.41 -11.95
C PRO A 214 12.61 14.09 -10.91
N VAL A 215 12.02 14.78 -9.94
CA VAL A 215 12.76 15.40 -8.82
C VAL A 215 13.42 14.33 -7.96
N VAL A 216 12.67 13.28 -7.61
CA VAL A 216 13.15 12.16 -6.78
C VAL A 216 14.30 11.43 -7.48
N ASP A 217 14.14 11.10 -8.75
CA ASP A 217 15.15 10.36 -9.51
C ASP A 217 16.47 11.13 -9.64
N ARG A 218 16.44 12.45 -9.73
CA ARG A 218 17.65 13.29 -9.76
C ARG A 218 18.33 13.33 -8.40
N VAL A 219 17.57 13.55 -7.31
CA VAL A 219 18.12 13.68 -5.96
C VAL A 219 18.66 12.36 -5.42
N PHE A 220 17.99 11.25 -5.75
CA PHE A 220 18.36 9.91 -5.30
C PHE A 220 19.18 9.12 -6.34
N ALA A 221 19.67 9.77 -7.41
CA ALA A 221 20.54 9.09 -8.37
C ALA A 221 21.83 8.57 -7.70
N PRO A 222 22.32 7.39 -8.08
CA PRO A 222 23.59 6.87 -7.54
C PRO A 222 24.78 7.81 -7.79
N GLY A 223 25.61 8.01 -6.78
CA GLY A 223 26.81 8.85 -6.89
C GLY A 223 26.57 10.37 -6.83
N VAL A 224 25.32 10.81 -6.64
CA VAL A 224 24.95 12.22 -6.55
C VAL A 224 25.04 12.70 -5.11
N ALA A 225 25.62 13.91 -4.91
CA ALA A 225 25.63 14.62 -3.65
C ALA A 225 24.63 15.79 -3.70
N ALA A 226 23.47 15.57 -3.10
CA ALA A 226 22.43 16.60 -3.02
C ALA A 226 22.76 17.64 -1.94
N GLY A 227 22.52 18.92 -2.23
CA GLY A 227 22.66 20.00 -1.25
C GLY A 227 21.49 20.05 -0.26
N PHE A 228 21.55 20.98 0.72
CA PHE A 228 20.52 21.15 1.76
C PHE A 228 19.10 21.27 1.19
N GLY A 229 18.87 22.23 0.28
CA GLY A 229 17.55 22.48 -0.30
C GLY A 229 17.03 21.32 -1.14
N GLU A 230 17.90 20.69 -1.92
CA GLU A 230 17.54 19.57 -2.79
C GLU A 230 17.27 18.28 -2.00
N SER A 231 17.99 18.04 -0.91
CA SER A 231 17.72 16.91 -0.01
C SER A 231 16.33 17.01 0.61
N TRP A 232 15.91 18.19 1.07
CA TRP A 232 14.54 18.44 1.55
C TRP A 232 13.50 18.31 0.42
N LEU A 233 13.79 18.91 -0.74
CA LEU A 233 12.89 18.84 -1.90
C LEU A 233 12.71 17.40 -2.36
N GLY A 234 13.79 16.62 -2.46
CA GLY A 234 13.75 15.22 -2.85
C GLY A 234 13.00 14.35 -1.85
N ALA A 235 13.23 14.49 -0.54
CA ALA A 235 12.55 13.75 0.51
C ALA A 235 11.05 14.07 0.56
N ALA A 236 10.67 15.35 0.46
CA ALA A 236 9.28 15.79 0.40
C ALA A 236 8.59 15.30 -0.89
N SER A 237 9.27 15.44 -2.03
CA SER A 237 8.76 14.95 -3.33
C SER A 237 8.56 13.44 -3.32
N PHE A 238 9.46 12.66 -2.70
CA PHE A 238 9.27 11.21 -2.58
C PHE A 238 8.07 10.85 -1.71
N SER A 239 7.86 11.55 -0.59
CA SER A 239 6.68 11.35 0.27
C SER A 239 5.38 11.63 -0.49
N LEU A 240 5.37 12.68 -1.32
CA LEU A 240 4.23 13.05 -2.18
C LEU A 240 4.06 12.08 -3.35
N GLN A 241 5.15 11.65 -3.98
CA GLN A 241 5.14 10.62 -5.02
C GLN A 241 4.53 9.33 -4.50
N ALA A 242 5.04 8.81 -3.37
CA ALA A 242 4.54 7.59 -2.75
C ALA A 242 3.05 7.69 -2.39
N TYR A 243 2.61 8.85 -1.92
CA TYR A 243 1.19 9.10 -1.66
C TYR A 243 0.37 9.12 -2.95
N CYS A 244 0.75 9.94 -3.93
CA CYS A 244 -0.03 10.12 -5.15
C CYS A 244 -0.09 8.83 -5.98
N ASP A 245 1.02 8.09 -6.04
CA ASP A 245 1.11 6.80 -6.72
C ASP A 245 0.20 5.76 -6.07
N PHE A 246 0.33 5.54 -4.76
CA PHE A 246 -0.39 4.48 -4.09
C PHE A 246 -1.85 4.85 -3.77
N ALA A 247 -2.14 6.09 -3.38
CA ALA A 247 -3.52 6.55 -3.23
C ALA A 247 -4.25 6.55 -4.57
N GLY A 248 -3.56 6.96 -5.65
CA GLY A 248 -4.06 6.89 -7.01
C GLY A 248 -4.43 5.47 -7.41
N TYR A 249 -3.51 4.52 -7.23
CA TYR A 249 -3.75 3.12 -7.53
C TYR A 249 -4.90 2.53 -6.68
N SER A 250 -4.95 2.86 -5.38
CA SER A 250 -6.03 2.42 -4.49
C SER A 250 -7.39 2.96 -4.94
N LEU A 251 -7.46 4.22 -5.41
CA LEU A 251 -8.69 4.80 -5.95
C LEU A 251 -9.12 4.13 -7.25
N CYS A 252 -8.18 3.81 -8.14
CA CYS A 252 -8.46 3.03 -9.32
C CYS A 252 -9.07 1.67 -8.96
N ALA A 253 -8.46 0.96 -8.00
CA ALA A 253 -8.96 -0.34 -7.52
C ALA A 253 -10.38 -0.26 -6.95
N ILE A 254 -10.63 0.74 -6.07
CA ILE A 254 -11.95 1.00 -5.46
C ILE A 254 -12.97 1.37 -6.56
N GLY A 255 -12.57 2.24 -7.49
CA GLY A 255 -13.42 2.69 -8.59
C GLY A 255 -13.85 1.53 -9.49
N VAL A 256 -12.90 0.69 -9.90
CA VAL A 256 -13.19 -0.51 -10.70
C VAL A 256 -14.10 -1.47 -9.93
N ALA A 257 -13.83 -1.74 -8.65
CA ALA A 257 -14.69 -2.61 -7.85
C ALA A 257 -16.12 -2.09 -7.75
N LEU A 258 -16.33 -0.78 -7.56
CA LEU A 258 -17.66 -0.15 -7.54
C LEU A 258 -18.43 -0.32 -8.87
N MET A 259 -17.71 -0.27 -10.00
CA MET A 259 -18.32 -0.50 -11.32
C MET A 259 -18.90 -1.92 -11.46
N PHE A 260 -18.36 -2.89 -10.75
CA PHE A 260 -18.86 -4.27 -10.67
C PHE A 260 -19.82 -4.50 -9.49
N GLY A 261 -20.11 -3.45 -8.71
CA GLY A 261 -21.01 -3.52 -7.55
C GLY A 261 -20.34 -4.02 -6.26
N PHE A 262 -19.00 -4.04 -6.20
CA PHE A 262 -18.26 -4.38 -4.98
C PHE A 262 -17.71 -3.12 -4.31
N ARG A 263 -17.76 -3.08 -2.99
CA ARG A 263 -17.26 -1.96 -2.19
C ARG A 263 -16.00 -2.38 -1.44
N PHE A 264 -14.93 -1.62 -1.66
CA PHE A 264 -13.68 -1.78 -0.93
C PHE A 264 -13.50 -0.67 0.10
N PRO A 265 -12.76 -0.92 1.19
CA PRO A 265 -12.43 0.11 2.17
C PRO A 265 -11.48 1.15 1.56
N MET A 266 -11.54 2.38 2.07
CA MET A 266 -10.56 3.41 1.74
C MET A 266 -9.20 3.05 2.35
N ASN A 267 -8.12 3.36 1.61
CA ASN A 267 -6.76 3.07 2.05
C ASN A 267 -6.02 4.34 2.52
N PHE A 268 -6.50 5.52 2.11
CA PHE A 268 -5.93 6.81 2.48
C PHE A 268 -7.02 7.82 2.80
N GLU A 269 -6.85 8.58 3.87
CA GLU A 269 -7.78 9.63 4.30
C GLU A 269 -7.03 10.91 4.74
N SER A 270 -6.58 11.71 3.75
CA SER A 270 -5.86 12.97 3.98
C SER A 270 -4.70 12.89 4.99
N PRO A 271 -3.73 11.96 4.81
CA PRO A 271 -2.71 11.66 5.83
C PRO A 271 -1.83 12.85 6.19
N PHE A 272 -1.54 13.75 5.26
CA PHE A 272 -0.67 14.90 5.52
C PHE A 272 -1.37 16.05 6.29
N GLY A 273 -2.65 15.92 6.61
CA GLY A 273 -3.35 16.78 7.56
C GLY A 273 -3.28 16.30 9.00
N SER A 274 -2.54 15.24 9.30
CA SER A 274 -2.44 14.63 10.62
C SER A 274 -1.57 15.44 11.58
N VAL A 275 -1.97 15.48 12.84
CA VAL A 275 -1.22 16.10 13.93
C VAL A 275 -0.51 15.00 14.73
N GLY A 276 0.69 14.65 14.28
CA GLY A 276 1.53 13.60 14.82
C GLY A 276 1.53 12.30 14.00
N MET A 277 2.57 11.49 14.23
CA MET A 277 2.83 10.27 13.48
C MET A 277 1.81 9.17 13.77
N ALA A 278 1.31 9.08 14.99
CA ALA A 278 0.28 8.13 15.36
C ALA A 278 -1.02 8.38 14.59
N GLU A 279 -1.47 9.64 14.47
CA GLU A 279 -2.63 10.00 13.66
C GLU A 279 -2.37 9.75 12.17
N LEU A 280 -1.17 10.05 11.66
CA LEU A 280 -0.80 9.82 10.27
C LEU A 280 -1.02 8.34 9.89
N TRP A 281 -0.58 7.40 10.70
CA TRP A 281 -0.75 5.96 10.45
C TRP A 281 -2.20 5.46 10.59
N THR A 282 -3.10 6.23 11.16
CA THR A 282 -4.55 5.94 11.09
C THR A 282 -5.19 6.36 9.78
N ARG A 283 -4.47 7.16 8.95
CA ARG A 283 -4.94 7.75 7.70
C ARG A 283 -4.12 7.34 6.47
N TRP A 284 -2.96 6.72 6.70
CA TRP A 284 -2.03 6.21 5.69
C TRP A 284 -2.11 4.69 5.64
N HIS A 285 -2.29 4.11 4.44
CA HIS A 285 -2.32 2.66 4.21
C HIS A 285 -3.15 1.92 5.26
N MET A 286 -4.39 2.38 5.45
CA MET A 286 -5.27 2.02 6.57
C MET A 286 -5.52 0.52 6.63
N SER A 287 -5.61 -0.16 5.48
CA SER A 287 -5.81 -1.60 5.39
C SER A 287 -4.60 -2.37 5.95
N LEU A 288 -3.36 -1.95 5.63
CA LEU A 288 -2.13 -2.52 6.20
C LEU A 288 -2.03 -2.22 7.70
N ALA A 289 -2.23 -0.96 8.10
CA ALA A 289 -2.13 -0.55 9.49
C ALA A 289 -3.10 -1.36 10.39
N SER A 290 -4.34 -1.55 9.95
CA SER A 290 -5.31 -2.39 10.64
C SER A 290 -4.91 -3.86 10.65
N TRP A 291 -4.34 -4.38 9.56
CA TRP A 291 -3.85 -5.75 9.48
C TRP A 291 -2.74 -6.01 10.50
N ILE A 292 -1.71 -5.16 10.51
CA ILE A 292 -0.58 -5.27 11.45
C ILE A 292 -1.06 -5.15 12.89
N ARG A 293 -1.99 -4.21 13.18
CA ARG A 293 -2.60 -4.11 14.52
C ARG A 293 -3.26 -5.41 14.95
N ASP A 294 -4.11 -6.01 14.09
CA ASP A 294 -4.98 -7.13 14.47
C ASP A 294 -4.26 -8.49 14.49
N TYR A 295 -3.23 -8.67 13.65
CA TYR A 295 -2.54 -9.96 13.49
C TYR A 295 -1.11 -9.98 14.03
N VAL A 296 -0.52 -8.81 14.32
CA VAL A 296 0.83 -8.73 14.91
C VAL A 296 0.79 -8.04 16.28
N PHE A 297 0.40 -6.78 16.34
CA PHE A 297 0.51 -5.98 17.56
C PHE A 297 -0.38 -6.50 18.71
N LEU A 298 -1.66 -6.75 18.45
CA LEU A 298 -2.59 -7.24 19.49
C LEU A 298 -2.27 -8.67 19.95
N PRO A 299 -1.89 -9.64 19.09
CA PRO A 299 -1.43 -10.96 19.54
C PRO A 299 -0.18 -10.95 20.39
N LEU A 300 0.77 -10.02 20.17
CA LEU A 300 1.93 -9.81 21.03
C LEU A 300 1.56 -9.26 22.42
N GLY A 301 0.31 -8.89 22.61
CA GLY A 301 -0.26 -8.35 23.85
C GLY A 301 -0.57 -6.86 23.79
N GLY A 302 -0.20 -6.15 22.73
CA GLY A 302 -0.42 -4.71 22.60
C GLY A 302 0.11 -3.97 23.84
N TYR A 303 -0.70 -3.10 24.41
CA TYR A 303 -0.41 -2.40 25.68
C TYR A 303 -0.89 -3.11 26.94
N ARG A 304 -1.51 -4.31 26.84
CA ARG A 304 -2.13 -5.02 27.98
C ARG A 304 -1.14 -5.41 29.09
N ARG A 305 0.14 -5.60 28.75
CA ARG A 305 1.21 -6.00 29.67
C ARG A 305 2.10 -4.83 30.08
N GLY A 306 1.54 -3.62 30.09
CA GLY A 306 2.25 -2.40 30.43
C GLY A 306 2.78 -1.63 29.21
N ARG A 307 3.10 -0.36 29.46
CA ARG A 307 3.43 0.59 28.42
C ARG A 307 4.75 0.27 27.72
N LEU A 308 5.83 0.04 28.49
CA LEU A 308 7.15 -0.23 27.89
C LEU A 308 7.10 -1.41 26.93
N ARG A 309 6.40 -2.48 27.33
CA ARG A 309 6.19 -3.64 26.45
C ARG A 309 5.31 -3.30 25.25
N GLY A 310 4.32 -2.41 25.43
CA GLY A 310 3.49 -1.92 24.33
C GLY A 310 4.29 -1.14 23.30
N GLU A 311 5.19 -0.25 23.73
CA GLU A 311 6.07 0.49 22.82
C GLU A 311 7.07 -0.46 22.12
N ALA A 312 7.61 -1.45 22.83
CA ALA A 312 8.46 -2.48 22.20
C ALA A 312 7.69 -3.31 21.16
N ASN A 313 6.44 -3.70 21.43
CA ASN A 313 5.58 -4.40 20.46
C ASN A 313 5.28 -3.51 19.25
N LEU A 314 5.08 -2.20 19.46
CA LEU A 314 4.84 -1.23 18.40
C LEU A 314 6.07 -1.10 17.51
N LEU A 315 7.25 -0.89 18.10
CA LEU A 315 8.51 -0.81 17.37
C LEU A 315 8.76 -2.09 16.55
N PHE A 316 8.57 -3.26 17.15
CA PHE A 316 8.70 -4.54 16.45
C PHE A 316 7.71 -4.65 15.27
N ALA A 317 6.46 -4.23 15.46
CA ALA A 317 5.47 -4.23 14.40
C ALA A 317 5.89 -3.32 13.22
N PHE A 318 6.47 -2.16 13.50
CA PHE A 318 6.97 -1.26 12.47
C PHE A 318 8.24 -1.75 11.77
N LEU A 319 9.14 -2.43 12.47
CA LEU A 319 10.27 -3.13 11.83
C LEU A 319 9.78 -4.18 10.84
N LEU A 320 8.75 -4.96 11.20
CA LEU A 320 8.11 -5.91 10.28
C LEU A 320 7.42 -5.22 9.10
N VAL A 321 6.79 -4.06 9.31
CA VAL A 321 6.23 -3.23 8.22
C VAL A 321 7.33 -2.81 7.25
N GLY A 322 8.47 -2.36 7.77
CA GLY A 322 9.62 -2.02 6.94
C GLY A 322 10.09 -3.21 6.11
N LEU A 323 10.35 -4.34 6.73
CA LEU A 323 10.77 -5.57 6.04
C LEU A 323 9.73 -6.04 5.01
N TRP A 324 8.44 -5.90 5.32
CA TRP A 324 7.36 -6.24 4.39
C TRP A 324 7.39 -5.39 3.11
N HIS A 325 7.76 -4.11 3.20
CA HIS A 325 7.89 -3.24 2.03
C HIS A 325 9.01 -3.68 1.11
N GLY A 326 10.19 -4.00 1.65
CA GLY A 326 11.32 -4.41 0.81
C GLY A 326 12.35 -5.25 1.54
N ALA A 327 12.99 -6.15 0.81
CA ALA A 327 14.04 -7.03 1.30
C ALA A 327 15.41 -6.30 1.34
N ALA A 328 15.49 -5.19 2.11
CA ALA A 328 16.74 -4.45 2.32
C ALA A 328 16.73 -3.77 3.70
N TRP A 329 17.91 -3.56 4.25
CA TRP A 329 18.09 -2.91 5.56
C TRP A 329 17.57 -1.48 5.59
N THR A 330 17.58 -0.77 4.47
CA THR A 330 17.03 0.58 4.36
C THR A 330 15.53 0.63 4.68
N PHE A 331 14.76 -0.37 4.25
CA PHE A 331 13.33 -0.49 4.60
C PHE A 331 13.13 -0.82 6.07
N VAL A 332 13.97 -1.68 6.66
CA VAL A 332 13.91 -2.00 8.09
C VAL A 332 14.17 -0.75 8.94
N VAL A 333 15.19 0.06 8.54
CA VAL A 333 15.49 1.35 9.19
C VAL A 333 14.33 2.33 9.04
N TRP A 334 13.75 2.45 7.84
CA TRP A 334 12.56 3.28 7.62
C TRP A 334 11.41 2.89 8.56
N GLY A 335 11.09 1.60 8.65
CA GLY A 335 10.06 1.12 9.57
C GLY A 335 10.41 1.39 11.02
N GLY A 336 11.66 1.15 11.42
CA GLY A 336 12.15 1.47 12.76
C GLY A 336 12.00 2.95 13.12
N LEU A 337 12.33 3.87 12.21
CA LEU A 337 12.15 5.31 12.39
C LEU A 337 10.68 5.69 12.58
N GLN A 338 9.76 5.10 11.81
CA GLN A 338 8.32 5.31 12.00
C GLN A 338 7.88 4.89 13.42
N GLY A 339 8.30 3.71 13.86
CA GLY A 339 8.03 3.23 15.23
C GLY A 339 8.63 4.14 16.31
N VAL A 340 9.89 4.54 16.14
CA VAL A 340 10.58 5.47 17.08
C VAL A 340 9.87 6.81 17.15
N PHE A 341 9.45 7.39 16.04
CA PHE A 341 8.72 8.66 16.02
C PHE A 341 7.38 8.56 16.78
N ILE A 342 6.64 7.46 16.63
CA ILE A 342 5.39 7.26 17.38
C ILE A 342 5.68 7.08 18.88
N CYS A 343 6.68 6.28 19.26
CA CYS A 343 7.07 6.11 20.65
C CYS A 343 7.52 7.44 21.28
N ALA A 344 8.31 8.24 20.57
CA ALA A 344 8.73 9.58 20.99
C ALA A 344 7.51 10.52 21.13
N GLU A 345 6.59 10.49 20.18
CA GLU A 345 5.32 11.23 20.28
C GLU A 345 4.54 10.89 21.55
N HIS A 346 4.43 9.59 21.89
CA HIS A 346 3.75 9.16 23.10
C HIS A 346 4.44 9.68 24.37
N LEU A 347 5.78 9.75 24.37
CA LEU A 347 6.55 10.33 25.48
C LEU A 347 6.33 11.83 25.59
N VAL A 348 6.44 12.56 24.46
CA VAL A 348 6.22 14.02 24.44
C VAL A 348 4.81 14.37 24.89
N LYS A 349 3.78 13.70 24.36
CA LYS A 349 2.37 13.93 24.74
C LYS A 349 2.12 13.70 26.24
N ARG A 350 2.86 12.80 26.83
CA ARG A 350 2.67 12.47 28.26
C ARG A 350 3.43 13.38 29.20
N TYR A 351 4.67 13.70 28.88
CA TYR A 351 5.58 14.31 29.88
C TYR A 351 5.91 15.77 29.58
N VAL A 352 5.70 16.23 28.34
CA VAL A 352 6.10 17.57 27.90
C VAL A 352 4.89 18.39 27.50
N TRP A 353 4.20 17.98 26.46
CA TRP A 353 3.10 18.76 25.89
C TRP A 353 2.18 17.88 25.02
N ASP A 354 0.90 17.86 25.37
CA ASP A 354 -0.11 17.18 24.57
C ASP A 354 -0.58 18.10 23.43
N PHE A 355 0.19 18.10 22.36
CA PHE A 355 -0.09 18.88 21.15
C PHE A 355 -1.35 18.41 20.40
N GLY A 356 -1.89 17.22 20.68
CA GLY A 356 -3.20 16.80 20.19
C GLY A 356 -4.35 17.70 20.65
N LYS A 357 -4.14 18.45 21.75
CA LYS A 357 -5.11 19.42 22.31
C LYS A 357 -5.02 20.83 21.72
N VAL A 358 -4.13 21.07 20.75
CA VAL A 358 -4.04 22.37 20.08
C VAL A 358 -5.33 22.66 19.32
N GLY A 359 -6.08 23.66 19.79
CA GLY A 359 -7.42 24.00 19.27
C GLY A 359 -7.42 24.99 18.11
N ASN A 360 -6.35 25.80 17.95
CA ASN A 360 -6.31 26.81 16.89
C ASN A 360 -5.85 26.23 15.56
N ARG A 361 -6.42 26.74 14.46
CA ARG A 361 -6.16 26.25 13.08
C ARG A 361 -4.69 26.38 12.67
N PHE A 362 -4.03 27.47 13.03
CA PHE A 362 -2.64 27.73 12.66
C PHE A 362 -1.69 26.76 13.37
N GLY A 363 -1.88 26.54 14.67
CA GLY A 363 -1.09 25.56 15.42
C GLY A 363 -1.26 24.12 14.88
N ARG A 364 -2.49 23.73 14.54
CA ARG A 364 -2.74 22.42 13.92
C ARG A 364 -2.08 22.31 12.54
N ALA A 365 -2.14 23.36 11.71
CA ALA A 365 -1.47 23.39 10.42
C ALA A 365 0.06 23.29 10.56
N ALA A 366 0.66 24.03 11.47
CA ALA A 366 2.09 23.95 11.76
C ALA A 366 2.51 22.54 12.23
N LEU A 367 1.73 21.92 13.11
CA LEU A 367 1.98 20.55 13.56
C LEU A 367 1.81 19.52 12.43
N ALA A 368 0.85 19.72 11.54
CA ALA A 368 0.67 18.86 10.36
C ALA A 368 1.87 18.96 9.39
N VAL A 369 2.38 20.17 9.15
CA VAL A 369 3.60 20.38 8.36
C VAL A 369 4.81 19.74 9.04
N ALA A 370 4.95 19.87 10.37
CA ALA A 370 6.02 19.20 11.10
C ALA A 370 5.90 17.66 11.01
N THR A 371 4.69 17.11 11.10
CA THR A 371 4.43 15.68 10.93
C THR A 371 4.81 15.21 9.52
N PHE A 372 4.47 15.99 8.48
CA PHE A 372 4.88 15.72 7.11
C PHE A 372 6.41 15.76 6.96
N GLY A 373 7.08 16.72 7.58
CA GLY A 373 8.54 16.80 7.62
C GLY A 373 9.19 15.58 8.27
N MET A 374 8.69 15.13 9.41
CA MET A 374 9.16 13.91 10.09
C MET A 374 8.95 12.66 9.21
N PHE A 375 7.79 12.54 8.58
CA PHE A 375 7.52 11.46 7.64
C PHE A 375 8.49 11.48 6.46
N SER A 376 8.79 12.66 5.91
CA SER A 376 9.73 12.86 4.80
C SER A 376 11.18 12.52 5.18
N ILE A 377 11.61 12.84 6.42
CA ILE A 377 12.92 12.44 6.94
C ILE A 377 13.06 10.92 6.94
N ALA A 378 12.08 10.20 7.46
CA ALA A 378 12.11 8.73 7.43
C ALA A 378 12.07 8.19 6.00
N ALA A 379 11.29 8.81 5.11
CA ALA A 379 11.10 8.40 3.72
C ALA A 379 12.41 8.39 2.90
N VAL A 380 13.45 9.12 3.34
CA VAL A 380 14.80 9.06 2.73
C VAL A 380 15.31 7.62 2.67
N PHE A 381 15.21 6.85 3.76
CA PHE A 381 15.67 5.46 3.77
C PHE A 381 14.80 4.53 2.93
N PHE A 382 13.54 4.84 2.74
CA PHE A 382 12.67 4.06 1.87
C PHE A 382 13.10 4.17 0.39
N ARG A 383 13.56 5.36 -0.05
CA ARG A 383 13.96 5.60 -1.44
C ARG A 383 15.44 5.35 -1.71
N ALA A 384 16.28 5.45 -0.71
CA ALA A 384 17.73 5.31 -0.88
C ALA A 384 18.12 3.90 -1.35
N HIS A 385 19.04 3.83 -2.32
CA HIS A 385 19.56 2.57 -2.87
C HIS A 385 20.55 1.86 -1.91
N SER A 386 21.11 2.61 -0.96
CA SER A 386 22.02 2.07 0.05
C SER A 386 21.89 2.82 1.36
N PHE A 387 22.34 2.20 2.44
CA PHE A 387 22.40 2.86 3.75
C PHE A 387 23.31 4.10 3.72
N GLY A 388 24.46 4.02 3.03
CA GLY A 388 25.37 5.15 2.86
C GLY A 388 24.74 6.34 2.14
N GLN A 389 23.95 6.11 1.06
CA GLN A 389 23.22 7.17 0.38
C GLN A 389 22.15 7.78 1.30
N GLY A 390 21.38 6.94 2.01
CA GLY A 390 20.36 7.42 2.95
C GLY A 390 20.94 8.32 4.04
N THR A 391 22.04 7.93 4.64
CA THR A 391 22.72 8.73 5.68
C THR A 391 23.33 10.01 5.11
N ALA A 392 23.90 9.98 3.90
CA ALA A 392 24.44 11.17 3.24
C ALA A 392 23.35 12.21 2.95
N ILE A 393 22.24 11.81 2.36
CA ILE A 393 21.08 12.70 2.10
C ILE A 393 20.53 13.24 3.42
N LEU A 394 20.35 12.37 4.43
CA LEU A 394 19.88 12.79 5.74
C LEU A 394 20.81 13.82 6.38
N ALA A 395 22.13 13.62 6.33
CA ALA A 395 23.11 14.58 6.83
C ALA A 395 23.01 15.92 6.11
N SER A 396 22.88 15.90 4.78
CA SER A 396 22.73 17.12 3.96
C SER A 396 21.46 17.92 4.28
N MET A 397 20.40 17.26 4.77
CA MET A 397 19.17 17.95 5.23
C MET A 397 19.41 18.84 6.45
N PHE A 398 20.52 18.69 7.17
CA PHE A 398 20.81 19.44 8.39
C PHE A 398 22.09 20.30 8.30
N VAL A 399 22.78 20.29 7.16
CA VAL A 399 23.98 21.09 6.92
C VAL A 399 23.71 22.14 5.84
N PRO A 400 23.36 23.38 6.23
CA PRO A 400 23.17 24.48 5.27
C PRO A 400 24.46 24.83 4.52
N GLY A 401 24.33 25.32 3.28
CA GLY A 401 25.43 25.93 2.54
C GLY A 401 26.03 25.09 1.42
N VAL A 402 25.66 23.81 1.29
CA VAL A 402 25.97 23.04 0.08
C VAL A 402 24.87 23.32 -0.94
N HIS A 403 25.26 23.96 -2.05
CA HIS A 403 24.37 24.21 -3.20
C HIS A 403 24.78 23.25 -4.32
N SER A 404 23.84 22.49 -4.81
CA SER A 404 23.93 21.72 -6.03
C SER A 404 22.83 22.16 -7.00
N ALA A 405 23.01 21.95 -8.28
CA ALA A 405 22.03 22.34 -9.31
C ALA A 405 21.48 21.09 -10.00
N LEU A 406 21.06 20.11 -9.17
CA LEU A 406 20.56 18.81 -9.65
C LEU A 406 19.16 18.93 -10.27
N VAL A 407 18.31 19.75 -9.64
CA VAL A 407 16.93 19.91 -10.04
C VAL A 407 16.75 21.24 -10.75
N PRO A 408 16.27 21.28 -12.02
CA PRO A 408 15.96 22.52 -12.71
C PRO A 408 14.99 23.39 -11.89
N PHE A 409 15.21 24.70 -11.86
CA PHE A 409 14.42 25.63 -11.07
C PHE A 409 12.92 25.57 -11.38
N SER A 410 12.55 25.38 -12.65
CA SER A 410 11.16 25.21 -13.06
C SER A 410 10.51 23.95 -12.47
N GLU A 411 11.22 22.82 -12.49
CA GLU A 411 10.74 21.57 -11.91
C GLU A 411 10.60 21.69 -10.38
N ALA A 412 11.57 22.32 -9.73
CA ALA A 412 11.55 22.58 -8.29
C ALA A 412 10.33 23.41 -7.87
N ILE A 413 10.05 24.53 -8.58
CA ILE A 413 8.87 25.37 -8.31
C ILE A 413 7.57 24.59 -8.51
N VAL A 414 7.44 23.85 -9.61
CA VAL A 414 6.24 23.06 -9.88
C VAL A 414 6.02 22.03 -8.78
N ALA A 415 7.06 21.31 -8.38
CA ALA A 415 6.97 20.32 -7.29
C ALA A 415 6.60 20.97 -5.95
N LEU A 416 7.18 22.13 -5.62
CA LEU A 416 6.85 22.88 -4.40
C LEU A 416 5.39 23.36 -4.39
N VAL A 417 4.94 23.98 -5.49
CA VAL A 417 3.58 24.53 -5.58
C VAL A 417 2.54 23.39 -5.52
N LEU A 418 2.69 22.36 -6.34
CA LEU A 418 1.74 21.25 -6.35
C LEU A 418 1.83 20.41 -5.07
N GLY A 419 3.01 20.26 -4.50
CA GLY A 419 3.19 19.64 -3.18
C GLY A 419 2.49 20.42 -2.08
N ALA A 420 2.64 21.76 -2.06
CA ALA A 420 1.91 22.62 -1.14
C ALA A 420 0.38 22.54 -1.34
N CYS A 421 -0.09 22.41 -2.58
CA CYS A 421 -1.51 22.17 -2.87
C CYS A 421 -2.00 20.83 -2.31
N VAL A 422 -1.24 19.76 -2.48
CA VAL A 422 -1.60 18.44 -1.92
C VAL A 422 -1.63 18.49 -0.39
N VAL A 423 -0.55 18.93 0.25
CA VAL A 423 -0.48 19.03 1.73
C VAL A 423 -1.52 20.01 2.25
N GLY A 424 -1.65 21.19 1.65
CA GLY A 424 -2.65 22.20 2.00
C GLY A 424 -4.08 21.67 1.90
N SER A 425 -4.40 20.92 0.85
CA SER A 425 -5.71 20.30 0.70
C SER A 425 -6.02 19.30 1.82
N HIS A 426 -5.00 18.55 2.28
CA HIS A 426 -5.15 17.63 3.41
C HIS A 426 -5.38 18.35 4.73
N ILE A 427 -4.71 19.47 4.95
CA ILE A 427 -4.84 20.28 6.16
C ILE A 427 -6.20 20.99 6.19
N LEU A 428 -6.60 21.60 5.07
CA LEU A 428 -7.82 22.42 5.02
C LEU A 428 -9.11 21.59 4.93
N PHE A 429 -9.07 20.52 4.17
CA PHE A 429 -10.26 19.72 3.83
C PHE A 429 -10.23 18.29 4.38
N GLY A 430 -9.22 17.92 5.17
CA GLY A 430 -9.06 16.57 5.72
C GLY A 430 -10.15 16.14 6.72
N HIS A 431 -10.98 17.08 7.19
CA HIS A 431 -12.16 16.79 8.02
C HIS A 431 -13.39 16.38 7.19
N LEU A 432 -13.37 16.66 5.88
CA LEU A 432 -14.40 16.19 4.96
C LEU A 432 -14.01 14.78 4.51
N ARG A 433 -14.93 13.83 4.63
CA ARG A 433 -14.72 12.52 4.01
C ARG A 433 -14.53 12.76 2.50
N ARG A 434 -13.36 12.44 2.04
CA ARG A 434 -12.75 13.01 0.84
C ARG A 434 -13.56 12.84 -0.44
N TRP A 435 -14.38 11.80 -0.51
CA TRP A 435 -15.10 11.47 -1.74
C TRP A 435 -16.61 11.62 -1.62
N ASP A 436 -17.12 12.03 -0.43
CA ASP A 436 -18.55 12.30 -0.23
C ASP A 436 -19.03 13.53 -1.04
N TRP A 437 -18.10 14.41 -1.44
CA TRP A 437 -18.44 15.53 -2.31
C TRP A 437 -18.90 15.10 -3.71
N LEU A 438 -18.42 13.94 -4.21
CA LEU A 438 -18.89 13.37 -5.47
C LEU A 438 -20.40 13.08 -5.45
N ASP A 439 -20.91 12.73 -4.30
CA ASP A 439 -22.34 12.47 -4.13
C ASP A 439 -23.14 13.78 -3.95
N ARG A 440 -22.47 14.86 -3.49
CA ARG A 440 -23.11 16.16 -3.22
C ARG A 440 -23.12 17.10 -4.43
N TRP A 441 -22.19 16.92 -5.37
CA TRP A 441 -22.12 17.76 -6.55
C TRP A 441 -23.23 17.40 -7.56
N SER A 442 -23.84 18.42 -8.17
CA SER A 442 -24.72 18.24 -9.30
C SER A 442 -23.94 17.66 -10.51
N PHE A 443 -24.68 17.18 -11.50
CA PHE A 443 -24.09 16.49 -12.67
C PHE A 443 -23.04 17.34 -13.39
N ALA A 444 -23.32 18.61 -13.67
CA ALA A 444 -22.47 19.44 -14.50
C ALA A 444 -21.05 19.68 -13.91
N PRO A 445 -20.85 20.17 -12.65
CA PRO A 445 -19.52 20.36 -12.10
C PRO A 445 -18.79 19.02 -11.89
N ARG A 446 -19.51 17.94 -11.58
CA ARG A 446 -18.92 16.61 -11.48
C ARG A 446 -18.41 16.12 -12.84
N ALA A 447 -19.20 16.24 -13.89
CA ALA A 447 -18.79 15.86 -15.24
C ALA A 447 -17.60 16.71 -15.72
N ALA A 448 -17.65 18.03 -15.51
CA ALA A 448 -16.56 18.93 -15.88
C ALA A 448 -15.25 18.54 -15.19
N SER A 449 -15.26 18.27 -13.88
CA SER A 449 -14.05 17.87 -13.14
C SER A 449 -13.47 16.53 -13.59
N ILE A 450 -14.33 15.54 -13.89
CA ILE A 450 -13.89 14.25 -14.45
C ILE A 450 -13.27 14.46 -15.84
N THR A 451 -13.91 15.26 -16.69
CA THR A 451 -13.40 15.57 -18.04
C THR A 451 -12.04 16.27 -17.98
N LEU A 452 -11.86 17.25 -17.09
CA LEU A 452 -10.58 17.92 -16.89
C LEU A 452 -9.49 16.97 -16.40
N ALA A 453 -9.80 16.10 -15.42
CA ALA A 453 -8.87 15.10 -14.93
C ALA A 453 -8.49 14.09 -16.03
N LEU A 454 -9.48 13.62 -16.81
CA LEU A 454 -9.23 12.72 -17.93
C LEU A 454 -8.39 13.38 -19.03
N ALA A 455 -8.69 14.64 -19.38
CA ALA A 455 -7.90 15.41 -20.33
C ALA A 455 -6.45 15.56 -19.84
N ALA A 456 -6.23 15.88 -18.57
CA ALA A 456 -4.89 15.95 -18.01
C ALA A 456 -4.12 14.62 -18.15
N VAL A 457 -4.78 13.48 -17.92
CA VAL A 457 -4.17 12.16 -18.12
C VAL A 457 -3.85 11.88 -19.59
N VAL A 458 -4.81 12.15 -20.49
CA VAL A 458 -4.67 11.84 -21.94
C VAL A 458 -3.60 12.70 -22.60
N PHE A 459 -3.51 13.98 -22.23
CA PHE A 459 -2.51 14.91 -22.76
C PHE A 459 -1.18 14.89 -22.01
N SER A 460 -1.06 14.07 -20.98
CA SER A 460 0.20 13.85 -20.28
C SER A 460 1.21 13.19 -21.24
N PRO A 461 2.43 13.73 -21.38
CA PRO A 461 3.47 13.06 -22.15
C PRO A 461 3.74 11.68 -21.49
N GLY A 462 3.66 10.63 -22.29
CA GLY A 462 3.65 9.23 -21.85
C GLY A 462 4.93 8.75 -21.16
N PHE A 463 5.26 9.35 -20.03
CA PHE A 463 6.27 8.85 -19.09
C PHE A 463 5.53 7.93 -18.12
N ASN A 464 5.81 6.64 -18.18
CA ASN A 464 5.12 5.61 -17.39
C ASN A 464 6.15 4.85 -16.54
N PRO A 465 6.64 5.43 -15.43
CA PRO A 465 7.42 4.66 -14.47
C PRO A 465 6.53 3.57 -13.85
N ALA A 466 7.12 2.40 -13.65
CA ALA A 466 6.43 1.31 -12.97
C ALA A 466 5.87 1.77 -11.62
N PHE A 467 4.69 1.23 -11.25
CA PHE A 467 4.12 1.47 -9.93
C PHE A 467 5.16 1.24 -8.83
N ILE A 468 5.24 2.13 -7.85
CA ILE A 468 6.31 2.18 -6.86
C ILE A 468 6.51 0.82 -6.14
N TYR A 469 5.43 0.08 -5.88
CA TYR A 469 5.48 -1.26 -5.26
C TYR A 469 5.96 -2.38 -6.19
N PHE A 470 6.16 -2.12 -7.47
CA PHE A 470 6.81 -3.08 -8.39
C PHE A 470 8.33 -2.93 -8.43
N GLN A 471 8.84 -1.89 -7.78
CA GLN A 471 10.27 -1.59 -7.74
C GLN A 471 10.98 -2.18 -6.50
N PHE A 472 10.21 -2.74 -5.55
CA PHE A 472 10.72 -3.23 -4.26
C PHE A 472 10.38 -4.70 -3.99
#